data_f706c0ae69211a9a406583093213206c
#
_entry.id   f706c0ae69211a9a406583093213206c
#
_cell.length_a   1.000
_cell.length_b   1.000
_cell.length_c   1.000
_cell.angle_alpha   90.00
_cell.angle_beta   90.00
_cell.angle_gamma   90.00
#
_symmetry.space_group_name_H-M   'P 1'
#
loop_
_entity.id
_entity.type
_entity.pdbx_description
1 polymer ?
#
loop_
_entity_poly.entity_id
_entity_poly.type
_entity_poly.pdbx_seq_one_letter_code
_entity_poly.pdbx_strand_id
1 'polypeptide(L)'
;MKWVVDTCVIIDILTGDEEFARPSALACDAKRDFGLIAAPITYVELAPSFNGDVREQDNFLYRLGVACDFGGNRDRVLAAHKAWHEHILRKRAGDVSKRPVADVVIGALAMENAGLITRNEDDFRSLYPTLNIYNPVKANI
;
A
#
# COMPACT_ATOMS: atom_id res chain seq x y z
N MET A 1 13.15 9.66 -4.33
CA MET A 1 11.74 9.27 -4.31
C MET A 1 11.54 8.10 -3.37
N LYS A 2 10.45 8.12 -2.66
CA LYS A 2 10.16 7.15 -1.61
C LYS A 2 9.36 5.97 -2.15
N TRP A 3 9.34 4.90 -1.39
CA TRP A 3 8.52 3.72 -1.70
C TRP A 3 7.29 3.69 -0.81
N VAL A 4 6.14 3.50 -1.41
CA VAL A 4 4.88 3.35 -0.67
C VAL A 4 4.74 1.90 -0.23
N VAL A 5 4.33 1.70 1.02
CA VAL A 5 4.13 0.36 1.59
C VAL A 5 2.63 0.09 1.69
N ASP A 6 2.18 -0.96 1.02
CA ASP A 6 0.79 -1.37 1.07
C ASP A 6 0.43 -1.90 2.46
N THR A 7 -0.82 -1.74 2.83
CA THR A 7 -1.35 -2.17 4.13
C THR A 7 -1.06 -3.65 4.42
N CYS A 8 -1.22 -4.53 3.42
CA CYS A 8 -1.00 -5.96 3.62
C CYS A 8 0.43 -6.29 4.06
N VAL A 9 1.40 -5.56 3.56
CA VAL A 9 2.82 -5.74 3.92
C VAL A 9 3.06 -5.40 5.38
N ILE A 10 2.47 -4.28 5.84
CA ILE A 10 2.60 -3.86 7.24
C ILE A 10 1.92 -4.86 8.17
N ILE A 11 0.73 -5.33 7.80
CA ILE A 11 -0.01 -6.31 8.59
C ILE A 11 0.74 -7.64 8.68
N ASP A 12 1.35 -8.10 7.58
CA ASP A 12 2.16 -9.32 7.57
C ASP A 12 3.26 -9.25 8.63
N ILE A 13 3.95 -8.13 8.69
CA ILE A 13 5.05 -7.94 9.65
C ILE A 13 4.50 -7.85 11.08
N LEU A 14 3.43 -7.07 11.27
CA LEU A 14 2.83 -6.84 12.58
C LEU A 14 2.30 -8.14 13.20
N THR A 15 1.64 -8.96 12.41
CA THR A 15 1.04 -10.21 12.91
C THR A 15 2.02 -11.38 12.95
N GLY A 16 3.20 -11.21 12.40
CA GLY A 16 4.17 -12.31 12.29
C GLY A 16 3.65 -13.44 11.42
N ASP A 17 3.01 -13.11 10.30
CA ASP A 17 2.44 -14.09 9.38
C ASP A 17 3.50 -15.12 8.99
N GLU A 18 3.18 -16.41 9.14
CA GLU A 18 4.14 -17.50 8.94
C GLU A 18 4.72 -17.54 7.53
N GLU A 19 3.92 -17.17 6.55
CA GLU A 19 4.33 -17.20 5.14
C GLU A 19 4.96 -15.89 4.68
N PHE A 20 4.37 -14.75 5.07
CA PHE A 20 4.69 -13.47 4.46
C PHE A 20 5.44 -12.47 5.34
N ALA A 21 5.51 -12.67 6.66
CA ALA A 21 6.16 -11.69 7.53
C ALA A 21 7.63 -11.46 7.16
N ARG A 22 8.37 -12.53 6.95
CA ARG A 22 9.78 -12.44 6.60
C ARG A 22 10.01 -11.79 5.21
N PRO A 23 9.36 -12.24 4.14
CA PRO A 23 9.52 -11.59 2.84
C PRO A 23 9.12 -10.12 2.88
N SER A 24 8.04 -9.78 3.58
CA SER A 24 7.58 -8.40 3.71
C SER A 24 8.59 -7.53 4.47
N ALA A 25 9.17 -8.05 5.54
CA ALA A 25 10.22 -7.34 6.29
C ALA A 25 11.47 -7.12 5.44
N LEU A 26 11.89 -8.12 4.68
CA LEU A 26 13.04 -8.00 3.79
C LEU A 26 12.80 -6.98 2.67
N ALA A 27 11.59 -6.92 2.15
CA ALA A 27 11.23 -5.94 1.12
C ALA A 27 11.32 -4.51 1.67
N CYS A 28 10.82 -4.28 2.88
CA CYS A 28 10.95 -2.98 3.54
C CYS A 28 12.42 -2.63 3.78
N ASP A 29 13.22 -3.58 4.23
CA ASP A 29 14.66 -3.36 4.43
C ASP A 29 15.36 -2.98 3.13
N ALA A 30 15.02 -3.65 2.03
CA ALA A 30 15.62 -3.40 0.72
C ALA A 30 15.37 -1.97 0.22
N LYS A 31 14.27 -1.36 0.63
CA LYS A 31 13.87 -0.03 0.15
C LYS A 31 13.97 1.05 1.22
N ARG A 32 14.40 0.71 2.43
CA ARG A 32 14.40 1.64 3.57
C ARG A 32 15.24 2.89 3.33
N ASP A 33 16.38 2.75 2.66
CA ASP A 33 17.28 3.89 2.39
C ASP A 33 16.67 4.94 1.48
N PHE A 34 15.69 4.56 0.66
CA PHE A 34 14.95 5.51 -0.18
C PHE A 34 13.86 6.25 0.60
N GLY A 35 13.51 5.75 1.77
CA GLY A 35 12.38 6.21 2.56
C GLY A 35 11.11 5.41 2.28
N LEU A 36 10.42 5.05 3.36
CA LEU A 36 9.16 4.30 3.29
C LEU A 36 8.02 5.20 3.76
N ILE A 37 6.95 5.24 2.98
CA ILE A 37 5.75 6.00 3.33
C ILE A 37 4.51 5.13 3.19
N ALA A 38 3.46 5.50 3.91
CA ALA A 38 2.15 4.88 3.82
C ALA A 38 1.09 5.93 3.49
N ALA A 39 0.08 5.52 2.74
CA ALA A 39 -1.06 6.38 2.43
C ALA A 39 -1.92 6.60 3.68
N PRO A 40 -2.69 7.71 3.75
CA PRO A 40 -3.60 7.94 4.88
C PRO A 40 -4.60 6.80 5.08
N ILE A 41 -5.10 6.21 4.01
CA ILE A 41 -6.04 5.08 4.13
C ILE A 41 -5.38 3.86 4.79
N THR A 42 -4.10 3.62 4.55
CA THR A 42 -3.35 2.57 5.22
C THR A 42 -3.33 2.80 6.73
N TYR A 43 -3.11 4.04 7.16
CA TYR A 43 -3.14 4.38 8.58
C TYR A 43 -4.50 4.05 9.20
N VAL A 44 -5.58 4.36 8.49
CA VAL A 44 -6.95 4.03 8.93
C VAL A 44 -7.16 2.52 9.00
N GLU A 45 -6.73 1.80 7.97
CA GLU A 45 -6.90 0.35 7.89
C GLU A 45 -6.16 -0.40 9.00
N LEU A 46 -5.09 0.17 9.52
CA LEU A 46 -4.30 -0.44 10.59
C LEU A 46 -4.95 -0.30 11.97
N ALA A 47 -5.94 0.57 12.14
CA ALA A 47 -6.54 0.87 13.44
C ALA A 47 -7.01 -0.38 14.22
N PRO A 48 -7.71 -1.35 13.61
CA PRO A 48 -8.14 -2.53 14.35
C PRO A 48 -6.99 -3.38 14.88
N SER A 49 -5.86 -3.40 14.18
CA SER A 49 -4.68 -4.17 14.59
C SER A 49 -4.04 -3.65 15.88
N PHE A 50 -4.35 -2.42 16.26
CA PHE A 50 -3.85 -1.77 17.47
C PHE A 50 -4.97 -1.46 18.46
N ASN A 51 -6.15 -2.03 18.27
CA ASN A 51 -7.33 -1.74 19.09
C ASN A 51 -7.65 -0.23 19.18
N GLY A 52 -7.35 0.50 18.10
CA GLY A 52 -7.56 1.94 18.03
C GLY A 52 -6.53 2.77 18.80
N ASP A 53 -5.48 2.15 19.33
CA ASP A 53 -4.46 2.87 20.09
C ASP A 53 -3.47 3.57 19.14
N VAL A 54 -3.65 4.88 18.99
CA VAL A 54 -2.85 5.71 18.07
C VAL A 54 -1.38 5.72 18.46
N ARG A 55 -1.09 5.82 19.76
CA ARG A 55 0.30 5.87 20.26
C ARG A 55 1.04 4.58 19.91
N GLU A 56 0.42 3.45 20.14
CA GLU A 56 1.00 2.15 19.85
C GLU A 56 1.24 1.99 18.34
N GLN A 57 0.26 2.41 17.53
CA GLN A 57 0.37 2.38 16.08
C GLN A 57 1.50 3.27 15.58
N ASP A 58 1.59 4.50 16.07
CA ASP A 58 2.66 5.42 15.68
C ASP A 58 4.03 4.89 16.06
N ASN A 59 4.16 4.29 17.25
CA ASN A 59 5.42 3.69 17.67
C ASN A 59 5.85 2.53 16.79
N PHE A 60 4.89 1.68 16.39
CA PHE A 60 5.18 0.56 15.49
C PHE A 60 5.66 1.05 14.12
N LEU A 61 4.94 2.01 13.53
CA LEU A 61 5.32 2.56 12.22
C LEU A 61 6.68 3.25 12.28
N TYR A 62 6.94 3.99 13.37
CA TYR A 62 8.24 4.62 13.57
C TYR A 62 9.37 3.59 13.61
N ARG A 63 9.21 2.49 14.34
CA ARG A 63 10.23 1.43 14.43
C ARG A 63 10.41 0.72 13.09
N LEU A 64 9.34 0.57 12.33
CA LEU A 64 9.40 -0.02 10.99
C LEU A 64 10.08 0.93 9.99
N GLY A 65 10.14 2.21 10.30
CA GLY A 65 10.70 3.22 9.41
C GLY A 65 9.71 3.74 8.37
N VAL A 66 8.41 3.58 8.62
CA VAL A 66 7.35 4.04 7.71
C VAL A 66 6.74 5.33 8.24
N ALA A 67 6.82 6.38 7.44
CA ALA A 67 6.13 7.64 7.72
C ALA A 67 4.78 7.64 7.00
N CYS A 68 3.77 8.28 7.58
CA CYS A 68 2.49 8.43 6.91
C CYS A 68 2.43 9.76 6.19
N ASP A 69 1.93 9.74 4.96
CA ASP A 69 1.71 10.95 4.18
C ASP A 69 0.29 11.43 4.41
N PHE A 70 0.13 12.42 5.31
CA PHE A 70 -1.18 13.02 5.60
C PHE A 70 -1.47 14.25 4.73
N GLY A 71 -0.53 14.62 3.85
CA GLY A 71 -0.69 15.77 2.98
C GLY A 71 -1.79 15.60 1.95
N GLY A 72 -2.62 16.63 1.78
CA GLY A 72 -3.64 16.66 0.74
C GLY A 72 -3.04 17.07 -0.60
N ASN A 73 -3.43 16.39 -1.68
CA ASN A 73 -3.03 16.74 -3.03
C ASN A 73 -4.21 16.48 -3.97
N ARG A 74 -4.74 17.57 -4.55
CA ARG A 74 -5.90 17.47 -5.45
C ARG A 74 -5.61 16.60 -6.67
N ASP A 75 -4.42 16.73 -7.26
CA ASP A 75 -4.06 15.95 -8.45
C ASP A 75 -4.02 14.45 -8.16
N ARG A 76 -3.54 14.08 -6.97
CA ARG A 76 -3.55 12.69 -6.52
C ARG A 76 -4.98 12.16 -6.39
N VAL A 77 -5.87 12.95 -5.80
CA VAL A 77 -7.29 12.58 -5.67
C VAL A 77 -7.93 12.42 -7.04
N LEU A 78 -7.63 13.33 -7.98
CA LEU A 78 -8.14 13.22 -9.35
C LEU A 78 -7.61 12.00 -10.09
N ALA A 79 -6.35 11.63 -9.87
CA ALA A 79 -5.79 10.40 -10.43
C ALA A 79 -6.51 9.16 -9.88
N ALA A 80 -6.77 9.13 -8.58
CA ALA A 80 -7.52 8.05 -7.96
C ALA A 80 -8.97 8.00 -8.47
N HIS A 81 -9.60 9.16 -8.61
CA HIS A 81 -10.95 9.28 -9.17
C HIS A 81 -11.02 8.69 -10.58
N LYS A 82 -10.08 9.04 -11.42
CA LYS A 82 -10.02 8.52 -12.79
C LYS A 82 -9.83 7.00 -12.81
N ALA A 83 -8.88 6.50 -12.03
CA ALA A 83 -8.60 5.07 -11.96
C ALA A 83 -9.80 4.28 -11.45
N TRP A 84 -10.50 4.79 -10.43
CA TRP A 84 -11.71 4.18 -9.90
C TRP A 84 -12.81 4.12 -10.97
N HIS A 85 -13.06 5.24 -11.66
CA HIS A 85 -14.09 5.31 -12.69
C HIS A 85 -13.81 4.31 -13.81
N GLU A 86 -12.57 4.26 -14.31
CA GLU A 86 -12.18 3.32 -15.36
C GLU A 86 -12.31 1.87 -14.89
N HIS A 87 -11.98 1.59 -13.63
CA HIS A 87 -12.14 0.27 -13.05
C HIS A 87 -13.61 -0.16 -13.05
N ILE A 88 -14.50 0.71 -12.61
CA ILE A 88 -15.94 0.42 -12.59
C ILE A 88 -16.47 0.16 -14.00
N LEU A 89 -16.04 0.93 -14.99
CA LEU A 89 -16.45 0.70 -16.39
C LEU A 89 -16.01 -0.67 -16.88
N ARG A 90 -14.78 -1.09 -16.56
CA ARG A 90 -14.28 -2.41 -16.96
C ARG A 90 -15.00 -3.56 -16.26
N LYS A 91 -15.43 -3.36 -15.02
CA LYS A 91 -16.06 -4.40 -14.19
C LYS A 91 -17.58 -4.40 -14.27
N ARG A 92 -18.18 -3.53 -15.05
CA ARG A 92 -19.63 -3.36 -15.11
C ARG A 92 -20.40 -4.62 -15.49
N ALA A 93 -19.81 -5.47 -16.32
CA ALA A 93 -20.43 -6.71 -16.77
C ALA A 93 -20.01 -7.90 -15.92
N GLY A 94 -19.19 -7.71 -14.90
CA GLY A 94 -18.59 -8.80 -14.18
C GLY A 94 -18.80 -8.74 -12.70
N ASP A 95 -18.26 -9.74 -12.06
CA ASP A 95 -18.25 -9.90 -10.64
C ASP A 95 -17.30 -8.90 -9.99
N VAL A 96 -17.82 -7.98 -9.19
CA VAL A 96 -17.03 -7.05 -8.40
C VAL A 96 -16.97 -7.60 -6.98
N SER A 97 -16.14 -8.59 -6.77
CA SER A 97 -16.00 -9.23 -5.46
C SER A 97 -15.19 -8.39 -4.47
N LYS A 98 -14.40 -7.43 -4.96
CA LYS A 98 -13.55 -6.59 -4.11
C LYS A 98 -13.84 -5.13 -4.35
N ARG A 99 -13.73 -4.35 -3.27
CA ARG A 99 -13.84 -2.89 -3.32
C ARG A 99 -12.43 -2.32 -3.30
N PRO A 100 -11.84 -1.99 -4.45
CA PRO A 100 -10.46 -1.54 -4.51
C PRO A 100 -10.29 -0.04 -4.20
N VAL A 101 -11.20 0.56 -3.45
CA VAL A 101 -11.10 2.00 -3.15
C VAL A 101 -9.79 2.32 -2.44
N ALA A 102 -9.42 1.51 -1.43
CA ALA A 102 -8.15 1.70 -0.75
C ALA A 102 -6.97 1.54 -1.72
N ASP A 103 -7.01 0.51 -2.56
CA ASP A 103 -5.96 0.25 -3.54
C ASP A 103 -5.83 1.40 -4.55
N VAL A 104 -6.96 1.99 -4.94
CA VAL A 104 -6.95 3.14 -5.86
C VAL A 104 -6.19 4.32 -5.23
N VAL A 105 -6.44 4.60 -3.96
CA VAL A 105 -5.77 5.70 -3.24
C VAL A 105 -4.29 5.39 -3.00
N ILE A 106 -3.98 4.18 -2.57
CA ILE A 106 -2.60 3.75 -2.32
C ILE A 106 -1.80 3.80 -3.62
N GLY A 107 -2.36 3.28 -4.71
CA GLY A 107 -1.69 3.27 -6.01
C GLY A 107 -1.45 4.66 -6.55
N ALA A 108 -2.39 5.58 -6.36
CA ALA A 108 -2.21 6.98 -6.80
C ALA A 108 -1.01 7.62 -6.09
N LEU A 109 -0.86 7.39 -4.79
CA LEU A 109 0.32 7.87 -4.05
C LEU A 109 1.60 7.24 -4.59
N ALA A 110 1.57 5.94 -4.87
CA ALA A 110 2.74 5.21 -5.37
C ALA A 110 3.17 5.69 -6.75
N MET A 111 2.21 6.08 -7.61
CA MET A 111 2.52 6.64 -8.93
C MET A 111 3.30 7.95 -8.85
N GLU A 112 3.13 8.71 -7.77
CA GLU A 112 3.88 9.96 -7.54
C GLU A 112 5.24 9.72 -6.89
N ASN A 113 5.55 8.49 -6.53
CA ASN A 113 6.77 8.12 -5.82
C ASN A 113 7.56 7.07 -6.61
N ALA A 114 8.54 6.43 -5.97
CA ALA A 114 9.37 5.44 -6.63
C ALA A 114 8.57 4.20 -7.04
N GLY A 115 7.57 3.84 -6.26
CA GLY A 115 6.74 2.68 -6.52
C GLY A 115 6.06 2.17 -5.26
N LEU A 116 5.56 0.96 -5.34
CA LEU A 116 4.76 0.31 -4.31
C LEU A 116 5.37 -1.03 -3.89
N ILE A 117 5.48 -1.24 -2.60
CA ILE A 117 5.80 -2.55 -2.04
C ILE A 117 4.46 -3.23 -1.70
N THR A 118 4.12 -4.28 -2.42
CA THR A 118 2.87 -5.01 -2.23
C THR A 118 2.97 -6.46 -2.70
N ARG A 119 2.21 -7.34 -2.06
CA ARG A 119 2.00 -8.72 -2.54
C ARG A 119 0.89 -8.82 -3.59
N ASN A 120 0.01 -7.84 -3.63
CA ASN A 120 -1.19 -7.84 -4.49
C ASN A 120 -0.90 -7.20 -5.84
N GLU A 121 0.12 -7.68 -6.51
CA GLU A 121 0.61 -7.06 -7.74
C GLU A 121 -0.47 -6.95 -8.83
N ASP A 122 -1.22 -8.01 -9.06
CA ASP A 122 -2.21 -8.04 -10.14
C ASP A 122 -3.33 -7.02 -9.91
N ASP A 123 -3.77 -6.87 -8.66
CA ASP A 123 -4.83 -5.91 -8.33
C ASP A 123 -4.37 -4.48 -8.64
N PHE A 124 -3.14 -4.13 -8.27
CA PHE A 124 -2.61 -2.78 -8.54
C PHE A 124 -2.30 -2.55 -10.00
N ARG A 125 -1.80 -3.56 -10.73
CA ARG A 125 -1.56 -3.42 -12.16
C ARG A 125 -2.83 -3.25 -12.95
N SER A 126 -3.92 -3.83 -12.49
CA SER A 126 -5.24 -3.62 -13.08
C SER A 126 -5.67 -2.16 -13.01
N LEU A 127 -5.33 -1.47 -11.92
CA LEU A 127 -5.66 -0.06 -11.70
C LEU A 127 -4.63 0.89 -12.33
N TYR A 128 -3.36 0.54 -12.22
CA TYR A 128 -2.22 1.36 -12.66
C TYR A 128 -1.22 0.48 -13.42
N PRO A 129 -1.43 0.27 -14.73
CA PRO A 129 -0.60 -0.68 -15.51
C PRO A 129 0.89 -0.35 -15.53
N THR A 130 1.26 0.92 -15.38
CA THR A 130 2.66 1.35 -15.41
C THR A 130 3.31 1.48 -14.03
N LEU A 131 2.59 1.13 -12.98
CA LEU A 131 3.08 1.25 -11.61
C LEU A 131 4.32 0.37 -11.41
N ASN A 132 5.36 0.95 -10.81
CA ASN A 132 6.55 0.21 -10.42
C ASN A 132 6.24 -0.54 -9.12
N ILE A 133 6.29 -1.86 -9.15
CA ILE A 133 5.94 -2.71 -8.01
C ILE A 133 7.12 -3.55 -7.57
N TYR A 134 7.37 -3.54 -6.27
CA TYR A 134 8.30 -4.45 -5.62
C TYR A 134 7.48 -5.46 -4.82
N ASN A 135 7.39 -6.68 -5.36
CA ASN A 135 6.60 -7.74 -4.74
C ASN A 135 7.49 -8.56 -3.80
N PRO A 136 7.22 -8.55 -2.47
CA PRO A 136 8.06 -9.25 -1.49
C PRO A 136 8.23 -10.74 -1.78
N VAL A 137 7.18 -11.37 -2.28
CA VAL A 137 7.22 -12.81 -2.56
C VAL A 137 8.15 -13.12 -3.74
N LYS A 138 8.05 -12.34 -4.81
CA LYS A 138 8.88 -12.55 -6.02
C LYS A 138 10.33 -12.14 -5.80
N ALA A 139 10.55 -11.07 -5.04
CA ALA A 139 11.89 -10.52 -4.83
C ALA A 139 12.77 -11.44 -3.97
N ASN A 140 12.17 -12.31 -3.15
CA ASN A 140 12.87 -13.16 -2.19
C ASN A 140 12.81 -14.66 -2.56
N ILE A 141 12.56 -14.95 -3.82
CA ILE A 141 12.60 -16.33 -4.33
C ILE A 141 14.06 -16.76 -4.53
#